data_9a5bc5d7f468d2345c34d47ad796afe2
#
_entry.id   9a5bc5d7f468d2345c34d47ad796afe2
#
_cell.length_a   1.000
_cell.length_b   1.000
_cell.length_c   1.000
_cell.angle_alpha   90.00
_cell.angle_beta   90.00
_cell.angle_gamma   90.00
#
_symmetry.space_group_name_H-M   'P 1'
#
loop_
_entity.id
_entity.type
_entity.pdbx_description
1 polymer ?
#
loop_
_entity_poly.entity_id
_entity_poly.type
_entity_poly.pdbx_seq_one_letter_code
_entity_poly.pdbx_strand_id
1 'polypeptide(L)'
;MSDLEKKRDRILFIMNPKSGTMQAFRYLAGMLQMYSDAGFYTSVLMTQASGDAREFAIQYASEVETIVVSGGDGTLNEVIDGVITAETPVRIGYIPSGSTNDFASSVGLPKSIMDAAEVVLTGKPQTFDVGSFNGRYFSYVASFGAFTSTSYSVPQNLKNIMGHTAYVLQGIRDIVNIKKIHAKIVTDHGTPNEEIHEGDYIFGAICNSTSVGGLLKLDTFDVDMNDGMMEVLLIESPASLIELNEMVRALLDGSLDAPNIQFFSARDIEVDIEPGTHWTWHTKAPFRVQLN
;
A
#
# COMPACT_ATOMS: atom_id res chain seq x y z
N MET A 1 15.37 -43.44 -18.14
CA MET A 1 15.47 -41.98 -17.93
C MET A 1 14.60 -41.66 -16.73
N SER A 2 15.20 -41.20 -15.68
CA SER A 2 14.65 -41.19 -14.33
C SER A 2 13.68 -40.03 -14.15
N ASP A 3 12.69 -40.19 -13.27
CA ASP A 3 11.71 -39.20 -12.79
C ASP A 3 12.33 -37.92 -12.15
N LEU A 4 13.57 -37.60 -12.44
CA LEU A 4 14.34 -36.48 -11.90
C LEU A 4 14.17 -35.18 -12.70
N GLU A 5 13.43 -35.18 -13.80
CA GLU A 5 13.13 -33.99 -14.59
C GLU A 5 11.71 -33.45 -14.40
N LYS A 6 11.07 -33.65 -13.27
CA LYS A 6 10.02 -32.73 -12.86
C LYS A 6 10.69 -31.36 -12.67
N LYS A 7 10.41 -30.46 -13.61
CA LYS A 7 10.79 -29.06 -13.56
C LYS A 7 10.38 -28.56 -12.17
N ARG A 8 11.36 -28.44 -11.26
CA ARG A 8 11.07 -27.88 -9.93
C ARG A 8 10.67 -26.43 -10.14
N ASP A 9 9.56 -26.04 -9.55
CA ASP A 9 9.09 -24.68 -9.61
C ASP A 9 10.14 -23.74 -8.99
N ARG A 10 10.31 -22.57 -9.59
CA ARG A 10 11.33 -21.61 -9.18
C ARG A 10 10.71 -20.47 -8.43
N ILE A 11 11.32 -20.13 -7.30
CA ILE A 11 11.01 -18.94 -6.52
C ILE A 11 12.16 -17.94 -6.65
N LEU A 12 11.81 -16.69 -6.96
CA LEU A 12 12.66 -15.54 -6.70
C LEU A 12 12.28 -14.93 -5.36
N PHE A 13 13.18 -14.96 -4.40
CA PHE A 13 12.98 -14.35 -3.09
C PHE A 13 13.66 -12.98 -3.05
N ILE A 14 12.87 -11.91 -3.07
CA ILE A 14 13.34 -10.52 -2.96
C ILE A 14 13.19 -10.07 -1.52
N MET A 15 14.29 -9.72 -0.88
CA MET A 15 14.32 -9.31 0.52
C MET A 15 14.84 -7.88 0.67
N ASN A 16 14.11 -7.07 1.42
CA ASN A 16 14.64 -5.81 1.95
C ASN A 16 15.24 -6.05 3.35
N PRO A 17 16.58 -6.16 3.48
CA PRO A 17 17.21 -6.48 4.76
C PRO A 17 17.07 -5.38 5.81
N LYS A 18 16.72 -4.15 5.40
CA LYS A 18 16.57 -2.98 6.29
C LYS A 18 15.11 -2.74 6.69
N SER A 19 14.17 -3.59 6.25
CA SER A 19 12.75 -3.41 6.52
C SER A 19 12.41 -3.58 8.00
N GLY A 20 11.59 -2.68 8.52
CA GLY A 20 11.07 -2.71 9.88
C GLY A 20 12.16 -2.82 10.94
N THR A 21 12.09 -3.87 11.77
CA THR A 21 13.05 -4.16 12.84
C THR A 21 14.19 -5.11 12.38
N MET A 22 14.34 -5.34 11.08
CA MET A 22 15.34 -6.24 10.46
C MET A 22 15.22 -7.71 10.92
N GLN A 23 14.07 -8.11 11.45
CA GLN A 23 13.88 -9.47 11.97
C GLN A 23 13.78 -10.52 10.87
N ALA A 24 13.23 -10.18 9.70
CA ALA A 24 13.02 -11.12 8.60
C ALA A 24 14.32 -11.82 8.18
N PHE A 25 15.46 -11.11 8.24
CA PHE A 25 16.77 -11.68 7.94
C PHE A 25 17.13 -12.88 8.82
N ARG A 26 16.70 -12.87 10.09
CA ARG A 26 16.98 -13.98 11.04
C ARG A 26 16.24 -15.28 10.67
N TYR A 27 15.11 -15.15 9.98
CA TYR A 27 14.29 -16.29 9.55
C TYR A 27 14.60 -16.78 8.14
N LEU A 28 15.52 -16.11 7.41
CA LEU A 28 15.80 -16.42 6.01
C LEU A 28 16.14 -17.90 5.80
N ALA A 29 17.04 -18.46 6.60
CA ALA A 29 17.43 -19.87 6.46
C ALA A 29 16.24 -20.81 6.68
N GLY A 30 15.37 -20.53 7.65
CA GLY A 30 14.16 -21.32 7.91
C GLY A 30 13.16 -21.24 6.76
N MET A 31 12.95 -20.06 6.17
CA MET A 31 12.08 -19.89 5.02
C MET A 31 12.61 -20.63 3.79
N LEU A 32 13.92 -20.53 3.52
CA LEU A 32 14.54 -21.25 2.40
C LEU A 32 14.48 -22.76 2.57
N GLN A 33 14.65 -23.26 3.80
CA GLN A 33 14.47 -24.67 4.11
C GLN A 33 13.03 -25.10 3.84
N MET A 34 12.04 -24.36 4.31
CA MET A 34 10.62 -24.62 4.10
C MET A 34 10.30 -24.72 2.59
N TYR A 35 10.77 -23.79 1.78
CA TYR A 35 10.53 -23.82 0.32
C TYR A 35 11.28 -24.96 -0.37
N SER A 36 12.49 -25.26 0.09
CA SER A 36 13.25 -26.40 -0.42
C SER A 36 12.57 -27.74 -0.11
N ASP A 37 12.02 -27.92 1.10
CA ASP A 37 11.29 -29.12 1.52
C ASP A 37 9.98 -29.27 0.72
N ALA A 38 9.36 -28.16 0.34
CA ALA A 38 8.21 -28.13 -0.57
C ALA A 38 8.58 -28.38 -2.05
N GLY A 39 9.88 -28.53 -2.37
CA GLY A 39 10.35 -28.88 -3.70
C GLY A 39 10.71 -27.70 -4.61
N PHE A 40 10.76 -26.47 -4.10
CA PHE A 40 11.12 -25.30 -4.87
C PHE A 40 12.64 -25.08 -4.96
N TYR A 41 13.09 -24.48 -6.07
CA TYR A 41 14.39 -23.85 -6.17
C TYR A 41 14.25 -22.37 -5.88
N THR A 42 14.93 -21.86 -4.87
CA THR A 42 14.82 -20.47 -4.45
C THR A 42 16.12 -19.71 -4.72
N SER A 43 16.01 -18.67 -5.55
CA SER A 43 17.08 -17.66 -5.72
C SER A 43 16.79 -16.48 -4.81
N VAL A 44 17.79 -15.92 -4.13
CA VAL A 44 17.62 -14.82 -3.17
C VAL A 44 18.32 -13.57 -3.70
N LEU A 45 17.58 -12.47 -3.80
CA LEU A 45 18.12 -11.14 -4.10
C LEU A 45 17.79 -10.18 -2.96
N MET A 46 18.81 -9.46 -2.49
CA MET A 46 18.67 -8.46 -1.43
C MET A 46 18.71 -7.05 -2.00
N THR A 47 17.74 -6.23 -1.66
CA THR A 47 17.73 -4.82 -2.07
C THR A 47 18.79 -4.04 -1.30
N GLN A 48 19.42 -3.08 -1.97
CA GLN A 48 20.40 -2.15 -1.39
C GLN A 48 19.87 -0.72 -1.38
N ALA A 49 19.03 -0.38 -2.37
CA ALA A 49 18.43 0.92 -2.57
C ALA A 49 16.95 0.81 -2.96
N SER A 50 16.25 1.94 -2.91
CA SER A 50 14.90 2.06 -3.47
C SER A 50 14.94 1.86 -4.98
N GLY A 51 13.96 1.11 -5.51
CA GLY A 51 13.87 0.73 -6.91
C GLY A 51 14.47 -0.64 -7.23
N ASP A 52 15.37 -1.19 -6.40
CA ASP A 52 16.01 -2.49 -6.66
C ASP A 52 14.98 -3.61 -6.78
N ALA A 53 13.97 -3.63 -5.90
CA ALA A 53 12.95 -4.69 -5.92
C ALA A 53 12.14 -4.66 -7.23
N ARG A 54 11.88 -3.47 -7.76
CA ARG A 54 11.23 -3.28 -9.06
C ARG A 54 12.10 -3.84 -10.20
N GLU A 55 13.36 -3.44 -10.24
CA GLU A 55 14.28 -3.89 -11.30
C GLU A 55 14.49 -5.41 -11.27
N PHE A 56 14.60 -6.01 -10.06
CA PHE A 56 14.67 -7.46 -9.92
C PHE A 56 13.39 -8.13 -10.46
N ALA A 57 12.21 -7.59 -10.14
CA ALA A 57 10.97 -8.12 -10.64
C ALA A 57 10.89 -8.04 -12.17
N ILE A 58 11.26 -6.92 -12.77
CA ILE A 58 11.30 -6.76 -14.25
C ILE A 58 12.23 -7.79 -14.87
N GLN A 59 13.44 -7.92 -14.32
CA GLN A 59 14.48 -8.75 -14.91
C GLN A 59 14.14 -10.23 -14.87
N TYR A 60 13.52 -10.70 -13.77
CA TYR A 60 13.42 -12.14 -13.49
C TYR A 60 11.98 -12.69 -13.51
N ALA A 61 10.95 -11.87 -13.71
CA ALA A 61 9.55 -12.35 -13.68
C ALA A 61 9.31 -13.51 -14.66
N SER A 62 9.93 -13.49 -15.84
CA SER A 62 9.76 -14.54 -16.85
C SER A 62 10.52 -15.85 -16.55
N GLU A 63 11.38 -15.86 -15.53
CA GLU A 63 12.23 -17.00 -15.21
C GLU A 63 11.69 -17.84 -14.04
N VAL A 64 10.65 -17.35 -13.36
CA VAL A 64 10.13 -17.94 -12.13
C VAL A 64 8.61 -18.07 -12.15
N GLU A 65 8.06 -18.95 -11.37
CA GLU A 65 6.62 -19.14 -11.17
C GLU A 65 6.06 -18.24 -10.06
N THR A 66 6.94 -17.87 -9.11
CA THR A 66 6.55 -17.07 -7.94
C THR A 66 7.69 -16.12 -7.55
N ILE A 67 7.35 -14.87 -7.31
CA ILE A 67 8.22 -13.91 -6.65
C ILE A 67 7.75 -13.78 -5.20
N VAL A 68 8.61 -14.15 -4.25
CA VAL A 68 8.36 -13.93 -2.81
C VAL A 68 9.03 -12.65 -2.38
N VAL A 69 8.26 -11.72 -1.83
CA VAL A 69 8.77 -10.45 -1.34
C VAL A 69 8.72 -10.38 0.18
N SER A 70 9.86 -10.15 0.82
CA SER A 70 9.98 -9.87 2.24
C SER A 70 10.40 -8.42 2.45
N GLY A 71 9.47 -7.61 2.93
CA GLY A 71 9.63 -6.17 3.06
C GLY A 71 8.41 -5.51 3.68
N GLY A 72 8.36 -4.18 3.65
CA GLY A 72 7.17 -3.39 3.94
C GLY A 72 6.37 -3.09 2.67
N ASP A 73 5.30 -2.29 2.82
CA ASP A 73 4.39 -1.90 1.73
C ASP A 73 5.13 -1.29 0.53
N GLY A 74 6.18 -0.48 0.77
CA GLY A 74 7.00 0.09 -0.31
C GLY A 74 7.76 -0.96 -1.12
N THR A 75 8.32 -1.99 -0.48
CA THR A 75 9.02 -3.08 -1.18
C THR A 75 8.04 -3.94 -1.99
N LEU A 76 6.87 -4.23 -1.41
CA LEU A 76 5.78 -4.91 -2.11
C LEU A 76 5.36 -4.11 -3.35
N ASN A 77 5.16 -2.81 -3.18
CA ASN A 77 4.76 -1.92 -4.26
C ASN A 77 5.77 -1.90 -5.42
N GLU A 78 7.07 -1.86 -5.12
CA GLU A 78 8.13 -1.96 -6.12
C GLU A 78 8.06 -3.27 -6.91
N VAL A 79 7.83 -4.40 -6.23
CA VAL A 79 7.69 -5.70 -6.89
C VAL A 79 6.45 -5.74 -7.79
N ILE A 80 5.31 -5.25 -7.31
CA ILE A 80 4.06 -5.19 -8.08
C ILE A 80 4.25 -4.32 -9.35
N ASP A 81 4.82 -3.11 -9.19
CA ASP A 81 5.11 -2.22 -10.32
C ASP A 81 6.05 -2.90 -11.34
N GLY A 82 7.05 -3.63 -10.85
CA GLY A 82 7.97 -4.38 -11.70
C GLY A 82 7.30 -5.52 -12.46
N VAL A 83 6.48 -6.32 -11.78
CA VAL A 83 5.75 -7.45 -12.41
C VAL A 83 4.79 -6.97 -13.48
N ILE A 84 4.03 -5.90 -13.22
CA ILE A 84 3.11 -5.35 -14.20
C ILE A 84 3.87 -4.75 -15.37
N THR A 85 4.98 -4.03 -15.11
CA THR A 85 5.85 -3.47 -16.15
C THR A 85 6.48 -4.55 -17.03
N ALA A 86 6.81 -5.71 -16.46
CA ALA A 86 7.34 -6.85 -17.21
C ALA A 86 6.30 -7.55 -18.11
N GLU A 87 5.01 -7.22 -17.96
CA GLU A 87 3.89 -7.84 -18.69
C GLU A 87 3.89 -9.38 -18.60
N THR A 88 4.48 -9.92 -17.55
CA THR A 88 4.66 -11.36 -17.36
C THR A 88 3.78 -11.84 -16.20
N PRO A 89 2.86 -12.79 -16.42
CA PRO A 89 2.04 -13.33 -15.34
C PRO A 89 2.92 -14.16 -14.39
N VAL A 90 3.12 -13.67 -13.18
CA VAL A 90 3.85 -14.33 -12.11
C VAL A 90 3.08 -14.14 -10.80
N ARG A 91 3.07 -15.16 -9.94
CA ARG A 91 2.47 -15.06 -8.61
C ARG A 91 3.39 -14.27 -7.68
N ILE A 92 2.79 -13.52 -6.78
CA ILE A 92 3.53 -12.81 -5.73
C ILE A 92 3.17 -13.41 -4.38
N GLY A 93 4.16 -13.84 -3.60
CA GLY A 93 4.02 -14.17 -2.19
C GLY A 93 4.50 -13.01 -1.33
N TYR A 94 3.74 -12.61 -0.32
CA TYR A 94 4.13 -11.47 0.52
C TYR A 94 4.38 -11.87 1.96
N ILE A 95 5.58 -11.55 2.46
CA ILE A 95 6.00 -11.73 3.85
C ILE A 95 6.18 -10.34 4.47
N PRO A 96 5.17 -9.85 5.22
CA PRO A 96 5.19 -8.51 5.79
C PRO A 96 6.26 -8.38 6.87
N SER A 97 7.28 -7.59 6.61
CA SER A 97 8.39 -7.35 7.54
C SER A 97 8.70 -5.87 7.73
N GLY A 98 7.86 -4.98 7.25
CA GLY A 98 7.95 -3.53 7.44
C GLY A 98 7.42 -3.07 8.81
N SER A 99 7.33 -1.76 8.98
CA SER A 99 6.87 -1.16 10.23
C SER A 99 5.35 -1.16 10.37
N THR A 100 4.60 -0.94 9.30
CA THR A 100 3.14 -0.80 9.31
C THR A 100 2.48 -2.01 8.65
N ASN A 101 2.85 -2.33 7.42
CA ASN A 101 2.32 -3.44 6.61
C ASN A 101 0.80 -3.36 6.46
N ASP A 102 0.31 -2.19 6.05
CA ASP A 102 -1.13 -1.92 5.93
C ASP A 102 -1.80 -2.84 4.91
N PHE A 103 -1.15 -3.06 3.77
CA PHE A 103 -1.66 -3.99 2.77
C PHE A 103 -1.84 -5.40 3.35
N ALA A 104 -0.84 -5.92 4.07
CA ALA A 104 -0.94 -7.23 4.72
C ALA A 104 -2.09 -7.30 5.72
N SER A 105 -2.31 -6.22 6.47
CA SER A 105 -3.41 -6.12 7.43
C SER A 105 -4.77 -6.12 6.72
N SER A 106 -4.90 -5.42 5.60
CA SER A 106 -6.13 -5.33 4.80
C SER A 106 -6.54 -6.68 4.20
N VAL A 107 -5.57 -7.51 3.83
CA VAL A 107 -5.83 -8.84 3.24
C VAL A 107 -5.75 -9.98 4.25
N GLY A 108 -5.57 -9.68 5.54
CA GLY A 108 -5.56 -10.67 6.62
C GLY A 108 -4.34 -11.59 6.66
N LEU A 109 -3.18 -11.15 6.13
CA LEU A 109 -1.95 -11.93 6.22
C LEU A 109 -1.43 -12.03 7.67
N PRO A 110 -0.82 -13.18 8.04
CA PRO A 110 -0.23 -13.34 9.36
C PRO A 110 0.86 -12.30 9.66
N LYS A 111 0.91 -11.84 10.91
CA LYS A 111 1.99 -10.97 11.39
C LYS A 111 3.30 -11.72 11.65
N SER A 112 3.23 -13.01 11.91
CA SER A 112 4.40 -13.88 12.07
C SER A 112 5.07 -14.10 10.72
N ILE A 113 6.38 -13.85 10.65
CA ILE A 113 7.17 -14.01 9.41
C ILE A 113 7.11 -15.44 8.88
N MET A 114 7.21 -16.44 9.77
CA MET A 114 7.19 -17.83 9.36
C MET A 114 5.80 -18.29 8.91
N ASP A 115 4.72 -17.83 9.59
CA ASP A 115 3.36 -18.17 9.19
C ASP A 115 3.02 -17.50 7.85
N ALA A 116 3.46 -16.27 7.62
CA ALA A 116 3.33 -15.60 6.33
C ALA A 116 4.11 -16.33 5.22
N ALA A 117 5.30 -16.84 5.54
CA ALA A 117 6.07 -17.66 4.60
C ALA A 117 5.37 -18.99 4.26
N GLU A 118 4.66 -19.59 5.22
CA GLU A 118 3.86 -20.80 5.00
C GLU A 118 2.63 -20.51 4.11
N VAL A 119 2.01 -19.34 4.27
CA VAL A 119 0.88 -18.91 3.40
C VAL A 119 1.28 -18.86 1.93
N VAL A 120 2.52 -18.50 1.61
CA VAL A 120 3.01 -18.53 0.21
C VAL A 120 2.91 -19.92 -0.42
N LEU A 121 3.05 -20.98 0.38
CA LEU A 121 2.96 -22.36 -0.09
C LEU A 121 1.54 -22.94 -0.06
N THR A 122 0.77 -22.58 0.96
CA THR A 122 -0.48 -23.23 1.32
C THR A 122 -1.71 -22.36 1.07
N GLY A 123 -1.52 -21.07 0.90
CA GLY A 123 -2.58 -20.09 0.71
C GLY A 123 -3.30 -20.26 -0.65
N LYS A 124 -4.49 -19.71 -0.72
CA LYS A 124 -5.23 -19.60 -1.98
C LYS A 124 -4.90 -18.27 -2.63
N PRO A 125 -4.48 -18.27 -3.90
CA PRO A 125 -4.23 -17.02 -4.62
C PRO A 125 -5.45 -16.12 -4.64
N GLN A 126 -5.26 -14.85 -4.34
CA GLN A 126 -6.27 -13.82 -4.43
C GLN A 126 -5.84 -12.76 -5.45
N THR A 127 -6.80 -12.10 -6.05
CA THR A 127 -6.56 -11.08 -7.06
C THR A 127 -6.95 -9.73 -6.49
N PHE A 128 -6.11 -8.72 -6.69
CA PHE A 128 -6.31 -7.37 -6.21
C PHE A 128 -6.15 -6.36 -7.34
N ASP A 129 -6.92 -5.31 -7.29
CA ASP A 129 -6.78 -4.19 -8.20
C ASP A 129 -5.52 -3.38 -7.87
N VAL A 130 -4.92 -2.81 -8.89
CA VAL A 130 -3.71 -1.98 -8.80
C VAL A 130 -3.98 -0.66 -9.50
N GLY A 131 -3.72 0.44 -8.81
CA GLY A 131 -3.82 1.77 -9.40
C GLY A 131 -2.61 2.09 -10.28
N SER A 132 -2.83 2.88 -11.32
CA SER A 132 -1.76 3.49 -12.10
C SER A 132 -1.72 4.99 -11.83
N PHE A 133 -0.57 5.51 -11.48
CA PHE A 133 -0.33 6.91 -11.22
C PHE A 133 0.82 7.42 -12.08
N ASN A 134 0.53 8.32 -13.03
CA ASN A 134 1.50 8.88 -13.96
C ASN A 134 2.44 7.81 -14.57
N GLY A 135 1.86 6.67 -14.97
CA GLY A 135 2.60 5.56 -15.57
C GLY A 135 3.37 4.67 -14.60
N ARG A 136 3.21 4.86 -13.29
CA ARG A 136 3.72 3.98 -12.24
C ARG A 136 2.56 3.26 -11.55
N TYR A 137 2.78 2.02 -11.18
CA TYR A 137 1.75 1.23 -10.53
C TYR A 137 1.89 1.27 -9.01
N PHE A 138 0.75 1.29 -8.31
CA PHE A 138 0.71 1.23 -6.85
C PHE A 138 -0.42 0.32 -6.37
N SER A 139 -0.15 -0.41 -5.30
CA SER A 139 -1.08 -1.39 -4.72
C SER A 139 -1.70 -0.97 -3.40
N TYR A 140 -1.26 0.17 -2.85
CA TYR A 140 -1.65 0.56 -1.50
C TYR A 140 -2.24 1.97 -1.49
N VAL A 141 -1.41 3.01 -1.54
CA VAL A 141 -1.88 4.39 -1.44
C VAL A 141 -1.01 5.36 -2.23
N ALA A 142 -1.66 6.29 -2.91
CA ALA A 142 -1.08 7.53 -3.40
C ALA A 142 -1.73 8.69 -2.65
N SER A 143 -0.95 9.59 -2.07
CA SER A 143 -1.47 10.65 -1.21
C SER A 143 -0.71 11.97 -1.35
N PHE A 144 -1.41 13.05 -1.01
CA PHE A 144 -0.84 14.39 -0.93
C PHE A 144 -1.24 15.07 0.39
N GLY A 145 -0.51 16.13 0.75
CA GLY A 145 -0.78 16.91 1.96
C GLY A 145 -0.13 16.37 3.21
N ALA A 146 -0.82 16.49 4.32
CA ALA A 146 -0.34 16.02 5.62
C ALA A 146 -0.10 14.50 5.61
N PHE A 147 0.73 14.03 6.53
CA PHE A 147 1.04 12.60 6.69
C PHE A 147 1.75 11.94 5.49
N THR A 148 2.13 12.68 4.46
CA THR A 148 3.02 12.17 3.41
C THR A 148 4.47 12.05 3.91
N SER A 149 5.30 11.26 3.24
CA SER A 149 6.64 10.84 3.70
C SER A 149 7.57 11.98 4.14
N THR A 150 7.36 13.20 3.68
CA THR A 150 8.08 14.40 4.11
C THR A 150 7.64 14.91 5.49
N SER A 151 6.46 14.53 5.96
CA SER A 151 5.91 14.91 7.28
C SER A 151 6.20 13.87 8.37
N TYR A 152 6.72 12.69 8.02
CA TYR A 152 7.00 11.59 8.96
C TYR A 152 8.28 11.74 9.79
N SER A 153 8.85 12.93 9.91
CA SER A 153 10.01 13.18 10.81
C SER A 153 9.63 13.20 12.29
N VAL A 154 8.64 12.42 12.71
CA VAL A 154 8.36 12.25 14.15
C VAL A 154 9.35 11.22 14.71
N PRO A 155 10.23 11.60 15.66
CA PRO A 155 11.19 10.70 16.27
C PRO A 155 10.46 9.48 16.88
N GLN A 156 10.91 8.27 16.56
CA GLN A 156 10.34 7.00 17.08
C GLN A 156 10.28 6.94 18.62
N ASN A 157 11.11 7.72 19.30
CA ASN A 157 11.15 7.80 20.75
C ASN A 157 9.88 8.41 21.37
N LEU A 158 9.14 9.26 20.62
CA LEU A 158 7.88 9.85 21.09
C LEU A 158 6.72 8.85 21.02
N LYS A 159 6.74 7.89 20.08
CA LYS A 159 5.73 6.84 19.98
C LYS A 159 5.69 5.92 21.22
N ASN A 160 6.82 5.76 21.90
CA ASN A 160 6.95 4.84 23.04
C ASN A 160 6.70 5.48 24.41
N ILE A 161 6.68 6.82 24.50
CA ILE A 161 6.61 7.53 25.79
C ILE A 161 5.24 8.15 26.04
N MET A 162 4.52 8.52 24.98
CA MET A 162 3.21 9.14 25.08
C MET A 162 2.17 8.17 24.53
N GLY A 163 1.23 7.75 25.37
CA GLY A 163 0.11 6.89 24.97
C GLY A 163 -0.63 7.48 23.75
N HIS A 164 -1.36 6.64 23.04
CA HIS A 164 -2.04 6.92 21.76
C HIS A 164 -2.79 8.27 21.71
N THR A 165 -3.45 8.66 22.80
CA THR A 165 -4.19 9.93 22.94
C THR A 165 -3.30 11.18 22.93
N ALA A 166 -2.10 11.12 23.49
CA ALA A 166 -1.20 12.27 23.51
C ALA A 166 -0.53 12.51 22.16
N TYR A 167 -0.29 11.43 21.39
CA TYR A 167 0.17 11.50 20.01
C TYR A 167 -0.84 12.20 19.10
N VAL A 168 -2.12 11.86 19.27
CA VAL A 168 -3.22 12.48 18.54
C VAL A 168 -3.37 13.97 18.90
N LEU A 169 -3.26 14.33 20.18
CA LEU A 169 -3.31 15.73 20.65
C LEU A 169 -2.14 16.57 20.12
N GLN A 170 -0.95 16.00 19.97
CA GLN A 170 0.18 16.67 19.33
C GLN A 170 -0.09 16.86 17.82
N GLY A 171 -0.59 15.83 17.14
CA GLY A 171 -1.01 15.88 15.74
C GLY A 171 -2.08 16.94 15.49
N ILE A 172 -3.03 17.12 16.41
CA ILE A 172 -4.08 18.15 16.32
C ILE A 172 -3.50 19.57 16.38
N ARG A 173 -2.50 19.83 17.23
CA ARG A 173 -1.82 21.12 17.28
C ARG A 173 -1.07 21.44 16.00
N ASP A 174 -0.56 20.38 15.34
CA ASP A 174 0.16 20.52 14.08
C ASP A 174 -0.81 20.71 12.90
N ILE A 175 -2.05 20.19 12.99
CA ILE A 175 -3.10 20.37 11.97
C ILE A 175 -3.42 21.84 11.70
N VAL A 176 -3.42 22.69 12.73
CA VAL A 176 -3.67 24.14 12.57
C VAL A 176 -2.61 24.82 11.71
N ASN A 177 -1.41 24.24 11.62
CA ASN A 177 -0.27 24.75 10.83
C ASN A 177 -0.03 23.98 9.53
N ILE A 178 -0.89 22.99 9.20
CA ILE A 178 -0.74 22.24 7.96
C ILE A 178 -1.00 23.16 6.77
N LYS A 179 -0.08 23.12 5.82
CA LYS A 179 -0.22 23.84 4.56
C LYS A 179 -1.46 23.33 3.82
N LYS A 180 -2.39 24.22 3.56
CA LYS A 180 -3.52 23.95 2.69
C LYS A 180 -3.05 23.78 1.25
N ILE A 181 -3.64 22.83 0.58
CA ILE A 181 -3.39 22.53 -0.80
C ILE A 181 -4.70 22.75 -1.54
N HIS A 182 -4.74 23.74 -2.40
CA HIS A 182 -5.88 23.90 -3.29
C HIS A 182 -5.80 22.84 -4.38
N ALA A 183 -6.84 22.01 -4.48
CA ALA A 183 -6.89 20.94 -5.45
C ALA A 183 -8.29 20.86 -6.07
N LYS A 184 -8.30 20.48 -7.34
CA LYS A 184 -9.49 20.09 -8.07
C LYS A 184 -9.35 18.62 -8.45
N ILE A 185 -10.30 17.82 -7.98
CA ILE A 185 -10.36 16.38 -8.24
C ILE A 185 -11.56 16.14 -9.14
N VAL A 186 -11.33 15.52 -10.28
CA VAL A 186 -12.39 15.09 -11.22
C VAL A 186 -12.38 13.58 -11.26
N THR A 187 -13.52 12.97 -10.99
CA THR A 187 -13.67 11.52 -11.04
C THR A 187 -14.50 11.11 -12.25
N ASP A 188 -14.17 9.96 -12.81
CA ASP A 188 -14.89 9.31 -13.93
C ASP A 188 -15.16 10.27 -15.11
N HIS A 189 -14.16 11.09 -15.44
CA HIS A 189 -14.23 12.17 -16.43
C HIS A 189 -14.83 11.72 -17.77
N GLY A 190 -15.76 12.50 -18.29
CA GLY A 190 -16.43 12.23 -19.56
C GLY A 190 -17.49 11.11 -19.51
N THR A 191 -17.84 10.63 -18.33
CA THR A 191 -18.90 9.65 -18.10
C THR A 191 -20.13 10.29 -17.44
N PRO A 192 -21.29 9.61 -17.41
CA PRO A 192 -22.45 10.09 -16.65
C PRO A 192 -22.24 10.17 -15.14
N ASN A 193 -21.16 9.56 -14.63
CA ASN A 193 -20.82 9.52 -13.20
C ASN A 193 -19.71 10.53 -12.86
N GLU A 194 -19.40 11.46 -13.77
CA GLU A 194 -18.39 12.49 -13.51
C GLU A 194 -18.80 13.35 -12.30
N GLU A 195 -17.91 13.44 -11.33
CA GLU A 195 -18.03 14.33 -10.19
C GLU A 195 -16.80 15.23 -10.07
N ILE A 196 -17.00 16.43 -9.55
CA ILE A 196 -15.94 17.42 -9.37
C ILE A 196 -15.90 17.83 -7.90
N HIS A 197 -14.75 17.63 -7.26
CA HIS A 197 -14.45 18.06 -5.90
C HIS A 197 -13.36 19.11 -5.96
N GLU A 198 -13.68 20.34 -5.58
CA GLU A 198 -12.72 21.47 -5.62
C GLU A 198 -12.72 22.19 -4.27
N GLY A 199 -11.54 22.34 -3.68
CA GLY A 199 -11.41 22.92 -2.34
C GLY A 199 -9.99 23.01 -1.84
N ASP A 200 -9.88 23.49 -0.58
CA ASP A 200 -8.64 23.57 0.16
C ASP A 200 -8.51 22.36 1.07
N TYR A 201 -7.67 21.41 0.70
CA TYR A 201 -7.47 20.17 1.43
C TYR A 201 -6.20 20.22 2.30
N ILE A 202 -6.25 19.57 3.44
CA ILE A 202 -5.08 19.30 4.27
C ILE A 202 -4.51 17.91 4.00
N PHE A 203 -5.33 17.00 3.45
CA PHE A 203 -4.93 15.63 3.09
C PHE A 203 -5.81 15.10 1.98
N GLY A 204 -5.23 14.35 1.07
CA GLY A 204 -5.93 13.53 0.09
C GLY A 204 -5.20 12.22 -0.11
N ALA A 205 -5.96 11.14 -0.20
CA ALA A 205 -5.46 9.79 -0.47
C ALA A 205 -6.34 9.06 -1.47
N ILE A 206 -5.71 8.33 -2.36
CA ILE A 206 -6.33 7.40 -3.28
C ILE A 206 -5.70 6.05 -2.97
N CYS A 207 -6.50 5.07 -2.58
CA CYS A 207 -6.01 3.80 -2.09
C CYS A 207 -6.86 2.62 -2.55
N ASN A 208 -6.24 1.44 -2.52
CA ASN A 208 -6.92 0.15 -2.58
C ASN A 208 -6.59 -0.60 -1.28
N SER A 209 -7.26 -0.21 -0.19
CA SER A 209 -6.92 -0.72 1.14
C SER A 209 -8.02 -0.42 2.14
N THR A 210 -8.22 -1.31 3.10
CA THR A 210 -9.09 -1.08 4.25
C THR A 210 -8.42 -0.29 5.37
N SER A 211 -7.20 0.21 5.15
CA SER A 211 -6.44 1.01 6.12
C SER A 211 -5.52 2.01 5.42
N VAL A 212 -5.41 3.20 5.94
CA VAL A 212 -4.50 4.24 5.44
C VAL A 212 -3.55 4.69 6.55
N GLY A 213 -2.23 4.44 6.33
CA GLY A 213 -1.16 4.88 7.22
C GLY A 213 -1.18 4.22 8.60
N GLY A 214 -1.89 3.09 8.79
CA GLY A 214 -2.07 2.41 10.07
C GLY A 214 -2.88 3.23 11.09
N LEU A 215 -3.47 4.34 10.69
CA LEU A 215 -4.20 5.28 11.54
C LEU A 215 -5.70 5.29 11.23
N LEU A 216 -6.03 5.34 9.95
CA LEU A 216 -7.41 5.35 9.49
C LEU A 216 -7.81 3.94 9.09
N LYS A 217 -8.83 3.41 9.76
CA LYS A 217 -9.43 2.14 9.43
C LYS A 217 -10.64 2.38 8.55
N LEU A 218 -10.64 1.79 7.38
CA LEU A 218 -11.73 1.82 6.41
C LEU A 218 -12.52 0.50 6.40
N ASP A 219 -12.21 -0.41 7.32
CA ASP A 219 -12.84 -1.72 7.45
C ASP A 219 -14.33 -1.69 7.84
N THR A 220 -14.82 -0.54 8.29
CA THR A 220 -16.25 -0.29 8.52
C THR A 220 -16.99 0.13 7.25
N PHE A 221 -16.27 0.43 6.17
CA PHE A 221 -16.80 0.79 4.86
C PHE A 221 -16.72 -0.44 3.96
N ASP A 222 -17.62 -0.54 3.02
CA ASP A 222 -17.71 -1.66 2.07
C ASP A 222 -16.62 -1.51 0.98
N VAL A 223 -15.35 -1.69 1.40
CA VAL A 223 -14.19 -1.61 0.50
C VAL A 223 -13.96 -2.97 -0.13
N ASP A 224 -14.15 -3.08 -1.43
CA ASP A 224 -13.81 -4.26 -2.23
C ASP A 224 -12.53 -4.00 -3.04
N MET A 225 -11.43 -4.59 -2.61
CA MET A 225 -10.11 -4.41 -3.23
C MET A 225 -10.00 -5.06 -4.63
N ASN A 226 -11.12 -5.55 -5.22
CA ASN A 226 -11.13 -6.28 -6.50
C ASN A 226 -12.37 -5.95 -7.36
N ASP A 227 -12.95 -4.76 -7.22
CA ASP A 227 -14.13 -4.29 -7.97
C ASP A 227 -13.78 -3.34 -9.13
N GLY A 228 -12.50 -3.04 -9.30
CA GLY A 228 -11.97 -2.12 -10.30
C GLY A 228 -12.16 -0.65 -9.93
N MET A 229 -12.32 -0.34 -8.64
CA MET A 229 -12.40 1.02 -8.12
C MET A 229 -11.27 1.27 -7.12
N MET A 230 -11.04 2.54 -6.83
CA MET A 230 -10.14 3.01 -5.78
C MET A 230 -10.93 3.89 -4.81
N GLU A 231 -10.63 3.75 -3.54
CA GLU A 231 -11.17 4.62 -2.50
C GLU A 231 -10.46 5.96 -2.52
N VAL A 232 -11.25 7.01 -2.48
CA VAL A 232 -10.79 8.39 -2.38
C VAL A 232 -11.18 8.95 -1.02
N LEU A 233 -10.19 9.39 -0.28
CA LEU A 233 -10.36 10.07 1.00
C LEU A 233 -9.82 11.49 0.87
N LEU A 234 -10.68 12.48 1.03
CA LEU A 234 -10.30 13.90 1.04
C LEU A 234 -10.66 14.51 2.39
N ILE A 235 -9.70 15.23 2.97
CA ILE A 235 -9.91 15.95 4.22
C ILE A 235 -9.70 17.45 3.93
N GLU A 236 -10.80 18.18 3.95
CA GLU A 236 -10.79 19.63 3.79
C GLU A 236 -10.21 20.33 5.02
N SER A 237 -9.70 21.52 4.79
CA SER A 237 -9.21 22.34 5.88
C SER A 237 -10.37 22.84 6.75
N PRO A 238 -10.40 22.49 8.05
CA PRO A 238 -11.48 22.94 8.92
C PRO A 238 -11.50 24.47 9.01
N ALA A 239 -12.67 25.06 8.88
CA ALA A 239 -12.86 26.51 8.93
C ALA A 239 -12.96 27.06 10.37
N SER A 240 -13.19 26.17 11.35
CA SER A 240 -13.36 26.54 12.76
C SER A 240 -12.76 25.49 13.70
N LEU A 241 -12.54 25.88 14.97
CA LEU A 241 -12.13 24.94 16.02
C LEU A 241 -13.21 23.91 16.32
N ILE A 242 -14.46 24.18 16.04
CA ILE A 242 -15.56 23.25 16.21
C ILE A 242 -15.46 22.15 15.19
N GLU A 243 -15.35 22.49 13.92
CA GLU A 243 -15.15 21.52 12.82
C GLU A 243 -13.88 20.68 13.01
N LEU A 244 -12.77 21.34 13.46
CA LEU A 244 -11.55 20.62 13.78
C LEU A 244 -11.79 19.55 14.88
N ASN A 245 -12.54 19.90 15.94
CA ASN A 245 -12.84 18.93 16.99
C ASN A 245 -13.75 17.80 16.52
N GLU A 246 -14.74 18.09 15.67
CA GLU A 246 -15.64 17.10 15.08
C GLU A 246 -14.87 16.13 14.19
N MET A 247 -14.04 16.65 13.29
CA MET A 247 -13.16 15.87 12.43
C MET A 247 -12.24 14.94 13.23
N VAL A 248 -11.57 15.49 14.24
CA VAL A 248 -10.65 14.70 15.07
C VAL A 248 -11.38 13.60 15.82
N ARG A 249 -12.57 13.87 16.37
CA ARG A 249 -13.39 12.84 17.01
C ARG A 249 -13.79 11.75 16.04
N ALA A 250 -14.30 12.13 14.86
CA ALA A 250 -14.66 11.18 13.82
C ALA A 250 -13.48 10.25 13.48
N LEU A 251 -12.30 10.82 13.18
CA LEU A 251 -11.10 10.04 12.86
C LEU A 251 -10.64 9.12 14.01
N LEU A 252 -10.76 9.58 15.28
CA LEU A 252 -10.42 8.77 16.45
C LEU A 252 -11.39 7.61 16.67
N ASP A 253 -12.66 7.84 16.39
CA ASP A 253 -13.72 6.84 16.51
C ASP A 253 -13.75 5.88 15.31
N GLY A 254 -12.86 6.07 14.31
CA GLY A 254 -12.84 5.31 13.07
C GLY A 254 -14.05 5.60 12.17
N SER A 255 -14.63 6.79 12.32
CA SER A 255 -15.74 7.29 11.50
C SER A 255 -15.22 8.31 10.49
N LEU A 256 -15.82 8.35 9.32
CA LEU A 256 -15.60 9.40 8.31
C LEU A 256 -16.80 10.38 8.27
N ASP A 257 -17.71 10.28 9.22
CA ASP A 257 -18.90 11.12 9.31
C ASP A 257 -18.55 12.47 9.98
N ALA A 258 -17.92 13.34 9.20
CA ALA A 258 -17.64 14.72 9.57
C ALA A 258 -17.77 15.62 8.32
N PRO A 259 -18.22 16.88 8.47
CA PRO A 259 -18.54 17.75 7.34
C PRO A 259 -17.38 18.02 6.37
N ASN A 260 -16.15 17.94 6.86
CA ASN A 260 -14.92 18.19 6.12
C ASN A 260 -14.17 16.93 5.71
N ILE A 261 -14.80 15.75 5.82
CA ILE A 261 -14.28 14.47 5.33
C ILE A 261 -15.18 14.00 4.19
N GLN A 262 -14.56 13.73 3.05
CA GLN A 262 -15.22 13.12 1.90
C GLN A 262 -14.58 11.75 1.66
N PHE A 263 -15.42 10.72 1.50
CA PHE A 263 -15.01 9.38 1.20
C PHE A 263 -15.93 8.77 0.15
N PHE A 264 -15.36 8.33 -0.97
CA PHE A 264 -16.09 7.74 -2.09
C PHE A 264 -15.16 6.85 -2.91
N SER A 265 -15.72 6.08 -3.84
CA SER A 265 -14.95 5.20 -4.73
C SER A 265 -15.07 5.71 -6.18
N ALA A 266 -13.99 5.63 -6.95
CA ALA A 266 -13.97 6.05 -8.35
C ALA A 266 -12.98 5.19 -9.17
N ARG A 267 -13.18 5.15 -10.49
CA ARG A 267 -12.30 4.40 -11.41
C ARG A 267 -11.18 5.25 -11.97
N ASP A 268 -11.54 6.41 -12.50
CA ASP A 268 -10.61 7.36 -13.08
C ASP A 268 -10.62 8.62 -12.25
N ILE A 269 -9.43 9.08 -11.85
CA ILE A 269 -9.30 10.22 -10.96
C ILE A 269 -8.23 11.14 -11.53
N GLU A 270 -8.59 12.37 -11.79
CA GLU A 270 -7.69 13.44 -12.19
C GLU A 270 -7.56 14.42 -11.04
N VAL A 271 -6.34 14.81 -10.70
CA VAL A 271 -6.07 15.76 -9.61
C VAL A 271 -5.19 16.88 -10.13
N ASP A 272 -5.73 18.08 -10.13
CA ASP A 272 -4.99 19.30 -10.36
C ASP A 272 -4.66 19.98 -9.03
N ILE A 273 -3.39 20.22 -8.79
CA ILE A 273 -2.89 20.89 -7.58
C ILE A 273 -2.20 22.19 -7.97
N GLU A 274 -2.57 23.30 -7.36
CA GLU A 274 -1.87 24.56 -7.52
C GLU A 274 -0.58 24.61 -6.67
N PRO A 275 0.54 25.16 -7.24
CA PRO A 275 0.69 25.77 -8.55
C PRO A 275 1.14 24.80 -9.64
N GLY A 276 0.19 24.30 -10.46
CA GLY A 276 0.52 23.69 -11.75
C GLY A 276 0.98 22.25 -11.73
N THR A 277 0.65 21.48 -10.69
CA THR A 277 0.88 20.03 -10.68
C THR A 277 -0.41 19.32 -11.08
N HIS A 278 -0.38 18.63 -12.21
CA HIS A 278 -1.47 17.78 -12.67
C HIS A 278 -1.11 16.31 -12.45
N TRP A 279 -2.00 15.56 -11.80
CA TRP A 279 -1.85 14.14 -11.57
C TRP A 279 -3.06 13.40 -12.13
N THR A 280 -2.81 12.29 -12.78
CA THR A 280 -3.84 11.39 -13.27
C THR A 280 -3.68 10.02 -12.64
N TRP A 281 -4.76 9.50 -12.10
CA TRP A 281 -4.88 8.12 -11.65
C TRP A 281 -5.91 7.41 -12.52
N HIS A 282 -5.54 6.25 -12.98
CA HIS A 282 -6.45 5.36 -13.69
C HIS A 282 -6.47 4.03 -12.97
N THR A 283 -7.61 3.59 -12.56
CA THR A 283 -7.84 2.17 -12.35
C THR A 283 -7.98 1.54 -13.72
N LYS A 284 -6.87 1.15 -14.32
CA LYS A 284 -6.99 0.22 -15.43
C LYS A 284 -7.39 -1.13 -14.85
N ALA A 285 -8.68 -1.46 -14.82
CA ALA A 285 -9.03 -2.86 -14.89
C ALA A 285 -8.49 -3.40 -16.23
N PRO A 286 -7.63 -4.40 -16.28
CA PRO A 286 -7.39 -5.38 -15.23
C PRO A 286 -5.90 -5.56 -14.89
N PHE A 287 -5.26 -4.64 -14.20
CA PHE A 287 -3.99 -5.00 -13.61
C PHE A 287 -4.29 -5.68 -12.28
N ARG A 288 -4.50 -6.99 -12.36
CA ARG A 288 -4.73 -7.84 -11.20
C ARG A 288 -3.46 -8.57 -10.87
N VAL A 289 -2.99 -8.42 -9.67
CA VAL A 289 -1.86 -9.16 -9.14
C VAL A 289 -2.40 -10.33 -8.33
N GLN A 290 -1.89 -11.51 -8.63
CA GLN A 290 -2.23 -12.71 -7.89
C GLN A 290 -1.29 -12.82 -6.69
N LEU A 291 -1.83 -12.62 -5.50
CA LEU A 291 -1.13 -12.78 -4.23
C LEU A 291 -1.52 -14.10 -3.58
N ASN A 292 -0.52 -14.83 -3.12
CA ASN A 292 -0.68 -16.02 -2.29
C ASN A 292 -0.34 -15.69 -0.85
#